data_c7bab52136586f6f6fe6f9d773bc6235
#
_entry.id   c7bab52136586f6f6fe6f9d773bc6235
#
_cell.length_a   1.000
_cell.length_b   1.000
_cell.length_c   1.000
_cell.angle_alpha   90.00
_cell.angle_beta   90.00
_cell.angle_gamma   90.00
#
_symmetry.space_group_name_H-M   'P 1'
#
loop_
_entity.id
_entity.type
_entity.pdbx_description
1 polymer ?
#
loop_
_entity_poly.entity_id
_entity_poly.type
_entity_poly.pdbx_seq_one_letter_code
_entity_poly.pdbx_strand_id
1 'polypeptide(L)' 'MYVLEFRTANRHHTWLRCAICETKAPLERVRRGQPDLTRWRVLRIPGTVQAACAKWRSVPLMRYGQKSA' A
#
# COMPACT_ATOMS: atom_id res chain seq x y z
N MET A 1 9.53 1.65 -5.45
CA MET A 1 8.61 1.10 -4.43
C MET A 1 7.17 1.25 -4.90
N TYR A 2 6.31 0.35 -4.48
CA TYR A 2 4.89 0.39 -4.77
C TYR A 2 4.09 0.53 -3.50
N VAL A 3 2.95 1.21 -3.58
CA VAL A 3 2.03 1.34 -2.45
C VAL A 3 0.65 0.89 -2.85
N LEU A 4 -0.04 0.24 -1.92
CA LEU A 4 -1.46 -0.10 -2.05
C LEU A 4 -2.25 0.94 -1.27
N GLU A 5 -3.21 1.58 -1.93
CA GLU A 5 -4.05 2.59 -1.32
C GLU A 5 -5.52 2.21 -1.41
N PHE A 6 -6.25 2.56 -0.38
CA PHE A 6 -7.69 2.36 -0.27
C PHE A 6 -8.40 3.71 -0.21
N ARG A 7 -9.45 3.87 -1.00
CA ARG A 7 -10.26 5.09 -0.99
C ARG A 7 -11.34 4.97 0.08
N THR A 8 -11.33 5.90 1.03
CA THR A 8 -12.32 5.93 2.10
C THR A 8 -13.70 6.29 1.56
N ALA A 9 -14.74 5.89 2.29
CA ALA A 9 -16.12 6.20 1.94
C ALA A 9 -16.58 7.57 2.43
N ASN A 10 -15.67 8.36 3.03
CA ASN A 10 -16.02 9.70 3.49
C ASN A 10 -16.26 10.64 2.29
N ARG A 11 -16.86 11.79 2.55
CA ARG A 11 -17.17 12.77 1.49
C ARG A 11 -15.94 13.36 0.79
N HIS A 12 -14.77 13.24 1.38
CA HIS A 12 -13.52 13.72 0.80
C HIS A 12 -12.84 12.69 -0.08
N HIS A 13 -13.31 11.44 -0.06
CA HIS A 13 -12.74 10.33 -0.83
C HIS A 13 -11.22 10.25 -0.68
N THR A 14 -10.74 10.34 0.54
CA THR A 14 -9.32 10.32 0.84
C THR A 14 -8.72 8.96 0.57
N TRP A 15 -7.55 8.93 -0.08
CA TRP A 15 -6.79 7.71 -0.29
C TRP A 15 -5.86 7.47 0.89
N LEU A 16 -5.95 6.28 1.49
CA LEU A 16 -5.10 5.88 2.60
C LEU A 16 -4.13 4.81 2.14
N ARG A 17 -2.86 4.96 2.51
CA ARG A 17 -1.83 3.96 2.23
C ARG A 17 -1.96 2.82 3.22
N CYS A 18 -2.18 1.61 2.70
CA CYS A 18 -2.42 0.42 3.52
C CYS A 18 -1.23 -0.53 3.53
N ALA A 19 -0.43 -0.55 2.47
CA ALA A 19 0.69 -1.47 2.35
C ALA A 19 1.73 -0.93 1.40
N ILE A 20 2.98 -1.36 1.59
CA ILE A 20 4.09 -1.02 0.70
C ILE A 20 4.88 -2.27 0.37
N CYS A 21 5.50 -2.28 -0.81
CA CYS A 21 6.33 -3.39 -1.27
C CYS A 21 7.34 -2.90 -2.30
N GLU A 22 8.48 -3.57 -2.40
CA GLU A 22 9.47 -3.27 -3.43
C GLU A 22 8.97 -3.66 -4.83
N THR A 23 8.10 -4.66 -4.91
CA THR A 23 7.54 -5.15 -6.17
C THR A 23 6.03 -5.00 -6.18
N LYS A 24 5.46 -4.95 -7.39
CA LYS A 24 4.04 -4.73 -7.60
C LYS A 24 3.19 -5.97 -7.30
N ALA A 25 3.70 -7.17 -7.61
CA ALA A 25 2.91 -8.39 -7.63
C ALA A 25 2.20 -8.72 -6.30
N PRO A 26 2.86 -8.61 -5.11
CA PRO A 26 2.17 -8.89 -3.87
C PRO A 26 0.99 -7.95 -3.61
N LEU A 27 1.14 -6.68 -3.95
CA LEU A 27 0.08 -5.69 -3.74
C LEU A 27 -1.08 -5.90 -4.71
N GLU A 28 -0.80 -6.28 -5.96
CA GLU A 28 -1.83 -6.62 -6.92
C GLU A 28 -2.64 -7.84 -6.48
N ARG A 29 -2.00 -8.83 -5.86
CA ARG A 29 -2.70 -9.99 -5.32
C ARG A 29 -3.67 -9.60 -4.21
N VAL A 30 -3.24 -8.73 -3.31
CA VAL A 30 -4.11 -8.22 -2.25
C VAL A 30 -5.28 -7.44 -2.83
N ARG A 31 -5.00 -6.58 -3.80
CA ARG A 31 -6.03 -5.78 -4.46
C ARG A 31 -7.09 -6.66 -5.13
N ARG A 32 -6.68 -7.68 -5.86
CA ARG A 32 -7.61 -8.59 -6.56
C ARG A 32 -8.51 -9.36 -5.61
N GLY A 33 -8.10 -9.56 -4.36
CA GLY A 33 -8.92 -10.22 -3.35
C GLY A 33 -9.98 -9.33 -2.72
N GLN A 34 -10.03 -8.05 -3.06
CA GLN A 34 -10.98 -7.12 -2.47
C GLN A 34 -12.32 -7.13 -3.21
N PRO A 35 -13.44 -6.91 -2.50
CA PRO A 35 -14.77 -6.96 -3.13
C PRO A 35 -15.03 -5.83 -4.12
N ASP A 36 -14.41 -4.67 -3.92
CA ASP A 36 -14.60 -3.51 -4.79
C ASP A 36 -13.25 -2.99 -5.26
N LEU A 37 -12.83 -3.38 -6.47
CA LEU A 37 -11.55 -3.01 -7.03
C LEU A 37 -11.42 -1.50 -7.29
N THR A 38 -12.54 -0.80 -7.46
CA THR A 38 -12.51 0.64 -7.73
C THR A 38 -12.05 1.47 -6.52
N ARG A 39 -12.11 0.88 -5.33
CA ARG A 39 -11.67 1.52 -4.09
C ARG A 39 -10.21 1.27 -3.74
N TRP A 40 -9.51 0.50 -4.56
CA TRP A 40 -8.13 0.09 -4.29
C TRP A 40 -7.27 0.43 -5.50
N ARG A 41 -6.06 0.90 -5.23
CA ARG A 41 -5.10 1.16 -6.28
C ARG A 41 -3.69 0.84 -5.83
N VAL A 42 -2.85 0.46 -6.79
CA VAL A 42 -1.42 0.26 -6.59
C VAL A 42 -0.70 1.36 -7.35
N LEU A 43 0.13 2.12 -6.66
CA LEU A 43 0.90 3.22 -7.25
C LEU A 43 2.38 2.93 -7.13
N ARG A 44 3.13 3.32 -8.16
CA ARG A 44 4.59 3.35 -8.09
C ARG A 44 5.03 4.72 -7.61
N ILE A 45 5.86 4.74 -6.56
CA ILE A 45 6.44 5.98 -6.04
C ILE A 45 7.95 5.83 -5.90
N PRO A 46 8.71 6.92 -5.95
CA PRO A 46 10.16 6.86 -5.75
C PRO A 46 10.52 6.47 -4.32
N GLY A 47 11.70 5.89 -4.15
CA GLY A 47 12.23 5.51 -2.85
C GLY A 47 12.23 4.02 -2.61
N THR A 48 12.63 3.62 -1.42
CA THR A 48 12.72 2.23 -0.98
C THR A 48 11.76 1.98 0.17
N VAL A 49 11.36 0.71 0.34
CA VAL A 49 10.51 0.30 1.47
C VAL A 49 11.19 0.62 2.79
N GLN A 50 12.49 0.41 2.89
CA GLN A 50 13.24 0.68 4.12
C GLN A 50 13.17 2.17 4.51
N ALA A 51 13.40 3.07 3.56
CA ALA A 51 13.32 4.51 3.79
C ALA A 51 11.90 4.94 4.13
N ALA A 52 10.91 4.38 3.43
CA ALA A 52 9.51 4.68 3.69
C ALA A 52 9.08 4.22 5.09
N CYS A 53 9.51 3.05 5.54
CA CYS A 53 9.19 2.55 6.88
C CYS A 53 9.77 3.47 7.96
N ALA A 54 10.98 3.98 7.76
CA ALA A 54 11.58 4.92 8.70
C ALA A 54 10.78 6.24 8.75
N LYS A 55 10.31 6.71 7.59
CA LYS A 55 9.57 7.96 7.47
C LYS A 55 8.13 7.84 7.99
N TRP A 56 7.49 6.69 7.74
CA TRP A 56 6.06 6.49 8.02
C TRP A 56 5.80 5.56 9.20
N ARG A 57 6.75 5.41 10.10
CA ARG A 57 6.62 4.44 11.19
C ARG A 57 5.46 4.73 12.14
N SER A 58 4.95 5.95 12.14
CA SER A 58 3.75 6.30 12.91
C SER A 58 2.45 5.92 12.20
N VAL A 59 2.53 5.50 10.93
CA VAL A 59 1.39 5.07 10.13
C VAL A 59 1.38 3.54 10.10
N PRO A 60 0.27 2.88 10.47
CA PRO A 60 0.20 1.43 10.44
C PRO A 60 0.16 0.94 8.99
N LEU A 61 1.31 0.54 8.46
CA LEU A 61 1.43 -0.01 7.12
C LEU A 61 1.82 -1.48 7.20
N MET A 62 1.20 -2.30 6.36
CA MET A 62 1.65 -3.65 6.13
C MET A 62 2.74 -3.68 5.08
N ARG A 63 3.73 -4.54 5.26
CA ARG A 63 4.82 -4.74 4.29
C ARG A 63 4.71 -6.11 3.67
N TYR A 64 4.73 -6.15 2.34
CA TYR A 64 4.67 -7.39 1.58
C TYR A 64 5.98 -7.61 0.85
N GLY A 65 6.33 -8.87 0.62
CA GLY A 65 7.53 -9.23 -0.13
C GLY A 65 8.82 -9.16 0.68
N GLN A 66 8.75 -8.84 1.96
CA GLN A 66 9.90 -8.87 2.87
C GLN A 66 9.75 -10.05 3.84
N LYS A 67 10.85 -10.73 4.09
CA LYS A 67 10.87 -11.76 5.13
C LYS A 67 10.82 -11.09 6.48
N SER A 68 9.95 -11.57 7.34
CA SER A 68 9.96 -11.16 8.74
C SER A 68 11.27 -11.59 9.38
N ALA A 69 11.92 -10.68 10.00
CA ALA A 69 13.11 -11.03 10.74
C ALA A 69 12.75 -11.88 11.96
#